data_92fd0952f80d97c243bbcc87f857a314
#
_entry.id   92fd0952f80d97c243bbcc87f857a314
#
_cell.length_a   1.000
_cell.length_b   1.000
_cell.length_c   1.000
_cell.angle_alpha   90.00
_cell.angle_beta   90.00
_cell.angle_gamma   90.00
#
_symmetry.space_group_name_H-M   'P 1'
#
loop_
_entity.id
_entity.type
_entity.pdbx_description
1 polymer ?
#
loop_
_entity_poly.entity_id
_entity_poly.type
_entity_poly.pdbx_seq_one_letter_code
_entity_poly.pdbx_strand_id
1 'polypeptide(L)'
;MQRLSFCTILYKKDLNDPDNHDGVITHLEPDTLEYEVKWALGSITINKTSGGDGIPAELFQILKDDPVKALYSICQQIWKTQQWPQDWKRSVIIPIEMKGNAKDCSNYQTIALISHASKVMLKILQARLQKHVNQEPPDVQARFR
;
A
#
# COMPACT_ATOMS: atom_id res chain seq x y z
N MET A 1 -8.13 4.22 6.01
CA MET A 1 -8.19 5.62 5.55
C MET A 1 -6.90 6.40 5.79
N GLN A 2 -6.32 6.37 6.97
CA GLN A 2 -5.08 7.10 7.28
C GLN A 2 -3.86 6.64 6.45
N ARG A 3 -3.73 5.35 6.13
CA ARG A 3 -2.61 4.82 5.32
C ARG A 3 -2.65 5.23 3.85
N LEU A 4 -3.85 5.34 3.26
CA LEU A 4 -4.02 5.85 1.90
C LEU A 4 -3.77 7.36 1.83
N SER A 5 -4.16 8.08 2.89
CA SER A 5 -3.91 9.51 3.04
C SER A 5 -2.41 9.82 3.10
N PHE A 6 -1.63 8.95 3.74
CA PHE A 6 -0.19 9.13 3.89
C PHE A 6 0.55 9.00 2.54
N CYS A 7 0.24 7.96 1.77
CA CYS A 7 0.77 7.84 0.40
C CYS A 7 0.33 9.00 -0.48
N THR A 8 -0.88 9.50 -0.31
CA THR A 8 -1.40 10.65 -1.05
C THR A 8 -0.72 11.96 -0.63
N ILE A 9 -0.36 12.10 0.65
CA ILE A 9 0.35 13.28 1.18
C ILE A 9 1.78 13.31 0.67
N LEU A 10 2.49 12.18 0.69
CA LEU A 10 3.82 12.07 0.09
C LEU A 10 3.77 12.40 -1.41
N TYR A 11 2.76 11.89 -2.10
CA TYR A 11 2.56 12.11 -3.53
C TYR A 11 2.22 13.56 -3.90
N LYS A 12 1.39 14.24 -3.08
CA LYS A 12 1.00 15.64 -3.35
C LYS A 12 2.10 16.66 -3.05
N LYS A 13 2.99 16.35 -2.12
CA LYS A 13 4.06 17.28 -1.75
C LYS A 13 5.06 17.47 -2.87
N ASP A 14 5.27 16.44 -3.70
CA ASP A 14 6.27 16.46 -4.74
C ASP A 14 5.81 17.13 -6.04
N LEU A 15 4.50 17.32 -6.23
CA LEU A 15 3.96 17.84 -7.50
C LEU A 15 3.89 19.37 -7.60
N ASN A 16 3.99 20.11 -6.50
CA ASN A 16 3.74 21.54 -6.47
C ASN A 16 4.84 22.40 -5.83
N ASP A 17 6.00 21.82 -5.53
CA ASP A 17 7.12 22.57 -4.96
C ASP A 17 8.15 22.89 -6.06
N PRO A 18 8.25 24.16 -6.48
CA PRO A 18 9.22 24.56 -7.50
C PRO A 18 10.67 24.49 -7.03
N ASP A 19 10.90 24.40 -5.72
CA ASP A 19 12.25 24.20 -5.13
C ASP A 19 12.58 22.73 -4.85
N ASN A 20 11.73 21.82 -5.31
CA ASN A 20 11.97 20.39 -5.14
C ASN A 20 13.19 19.96 -5.96
N HIS A 21 14.28 19.75 -5.29
CA HIS A 21 15.45 19.10 -5.84
C HIS A 21 15.17 17.61 -6.07
N ASP A 22 14.39 17.30 -7.10
CA ASP A 22 14.04 15.94 -7.52
C ASP A 22 15.22 14.96 -7.58
N GLY A 23 16.43 15.50 -7.77
CA GLY A 23 17.63 14.69 -7.89
C GLY A 23 18.13 14.07 -6.59
N VAL A 24 17.77 14.62 -5.42
CA VAL A 24 18.33 14.16 -4.14
C VAL A 24 17.52 13.00 -3.57
N ILE A 25 16.19 13.04 -3.72
CA ILE A 25 15.30 11.99 -3.18
C ILE A 25 15.39 10.71 -4.01
N THR A 26 15.49 10.83 -5.32
CA THR A 26 15.62 9.68 -6.22
C THR A 26 16.94 8.92 -6.06
N HIS A 27 18.01 9.57 -5.59
CA HIS A 27 19.29 8.91 -5.30
C HIS A 27 19.29 8.17 -3.96
N LEU A 28 18.44 8.58 -3.01
CA LEU A 28 18.36 7.98 -1.68
C LEU A 28 17.47 6.74 -1.64
N GLU A 29 16.57 6.61 -2.61
CA GLU A 29 15.64 5.49 -2.66
C GLU A 29 15.81 4.70 -3.95
N PRO A 30 16.42 3.51 -3.86
CA PRO A 30 16.62 2.66 -5.03
C PRO A 30 15.29 2.17 -5.59
N ASP A 31 15.31 1.77 -6.86
CA ASP A 31 14.19 1.10 -7.50
C ASP A 31 13.69 -0.08 -6.66
N THR A 32 12.41 -0.41 -6.81
CA THR A 32 11.85 -1.61 -6.18
C THR A 32 12.65 -2.84 -6.60
N LEU A 33 12.97 -3.68 -5.63
CA LEU A 33 13.76 -4.89 -5.85
C LEU A 33 12.88 -6.14 -5.83
N GLU A 34 13.25 -7.15 -6.61
CA GLU A 34 12.46 -8.39 -6.73
C GLU A 34 12.30 -9.10 -5.38
N TYR A 35 13.34 -9.11 -4.54
CA TYR A 35 13.24 -9.73 -3.22
C TYR A 35 12.25 -9.02 -2.29
N GLU A 36 12.06 -7.70 -2.44
CA GLU A 36 11.06 -6.94 -1.68
C GLU A 36 9.64 -7.38 -2.06
N VAL A 37 9.41 -7.59 -3.35
CA VAL A 37 8.12 -8.10 -3.85
C VAL A 37 7.87 -9.51 -3.32
N LYS A 38 8.87 -10.38 -3.37
CA LYS A 38 8.78 -11.75 -2.87
C LYS A 38 8.50 -11.78 -1.36
N TRP A 39 9.21 -10.95 -0.60
CA TRP A 39 8.98 -10.80 0.83
C TRP A 39 7.57 -10.28 1.15
N ALA A 40 7.14 -9.22 0.46
CA ALA A 40 5.82 -8.63 0.68
C ALA A 40 4.69 -9.60 0.31
N LEU A 41 4.86 -10.32 -0.78
CA LEU A 41 3.90 -11.34 -1.22
C LEU A 41 3.78 -12.49 -0.21
N GLY A 42 4.91 -12.95 0.33
CA GLY A 42 4.94 -13.99 1.36
C GLY A 42 4.31 -13.56 2.69
N SER A 43 4.20 -12.26 2.93
CA SER A 43 3.59 -11.71 4.15
C SER A 43 2.08 -11.47 4.04
N ILE A 44 1.48 -11.67 2.86
CA ILE A 44 0.03 -11.58 2.68
C ILE A 44 -0.64 -12.79 3.32
N THR A 45 -1.57 -12.50 4.22
CA THR A 45 -2.35 -13.55 4.90
C THR A 45 -3.39 -14.16 3.96
N ILE A 46 -3.46 -15.48 3.97
CA ILE A 46 -4.51 -16.25 3.30
C ILE A 46 -5.83 -16.17 4.07
N ASN A 47 -6.90 -16.67 3.47
CA ASN A 47 -8.25 -16.66 4.06
C ASN A 47 -8.77 -15.26 4.37
N LYS A 48 -8.35 -14.27 3.59
CA LYS A 48 -8.86 -12.89 3.66
C LYS A 48 -9.68 -12.58 2.43
N THR A 49 -10.70 -11.78 2.62
CA THR A 49 -11.59 -11.35 1.53
C THR A 49 -10.79 -10.60 0.46
N SER A 50 -11.00 -10.97 -0.80
CA SER A 50 -10.41 -10.29 -1.95
C SER A 50 -10.95 -8.88 -2.11
N GLY A 51 -10.17 -8.01 -2.77
CA GLY A 51 -10.62 -6.69 -3.17
C GLY A 51 -11.55 -6.72 -4.38
N GLY A 52 -11.73 -5.57 -5.03
CA GLY A 52 -12.62 -5.42 -6.18
C GLY A 52 -12.23 -6.22 -7.41
N ASP A 53 -10.99 -6.68 -7.50
CA ASP A 53 -10.50 -7.54 -8.59
C ASP A 53 -10.92 -9.01 -8.45
N GLY A 54 -11.43 -9.40 -7.28
CA GLY A 54 -11.84 -10.78 -6.99
C GLY A 54 -10.71 -11.80 -6.92
N ILE A 55 -9.44 -11.37 -6.90
CA ILE A 55 -8.29 -12.28 -6.87
C ILE A 55 -7.97 -12.67 -5.42
N PRO A 56 -8.12 -13.95 -5.06
CA PRO A 56 -7.81 -14.40 -3.70
C PRO A 56 -6.30 -14.48 -3.44
N ALA A 57 -5.91 -14.28 -2.18
CA ALA A 57 -4.50 -14.36 -1.77
C ALA A 57 -3.87 -15.73 -2.06
N GLU A 58 -4.66 -16.78 -1.96
CA GLU A 58 -4.24 -18.16 -2.20
C GLU A 58 -3.71 -18.38 -3.63
N LEU A 59 -4.25 -17.65 -4.61
CA LEU A 59 -3.81 -17.73 -5.99
C LEU A 59 -2.34 -17.34 -6.15
N PHE A 60 -1.90 -16.32 -5.42
CA PHE A 60 -0.49 -15.90 -5.43
C PHE A 60 0.44 -16.96 -4.87
N GLN A 61 -0.02 -17.75 -3.90
CA GLN A 61 0.77 -18.84 -3.34
C GLN A 61 0.86 -20.04 -4.29
N ILE A 62 -0.23 -20.36 -4.99
CA ILE A 62 -0.28 -21.49 -5.94
C ILE A 62 0.65 -21.24 -7.14
N LEU A 63 0.65 -20.02 -7.65
CA LEU A 63 1.42 -19.65 -8.85
C LEU A 63 2.93 -19.42 -8.59
N LYS A 64 3.35 -19.42 -7.33
CA LYS A 64 4.77 -19.30 -6.90
C LYS A 64 5.51 -18.10 -7.47
N ASP A 65 6.42 -18.33 -8.44
CA ASP A 65 7.33 -17.30 -8.94
C ASP A 65 6.71 -16.40 -10.03
N ASP A 66 5.69 -16.86 -10.74
CA ASP A 66 5.05 -16.09 -11.82
C ASP A 66 4.40 -14.77 -11.31
N PRO A 67 3.64 -14.78 -10.19
CA PRO A 67 3.14 -13.55 -9.61
C PRO A 67 4.24 -12.59 -9.17
N VAL A 68 5.36 -13.12 -8.66
CA VAL A 68 6.49 -12.28 -8.24
C VAL A 68 7.02 -11.47 -9.40
N LYS A 69 7.24 -12.09 -10.55
CA LYS A 69 7.74 -11.42 -11.76
C LYS A 69 6.77 -10.38 -12.28
N ALA A 70 5.47 -10.73 -12.35
CA ALA A 70 4.44 -9.82 -12.82
C ALA A 70 4.30 -8.61 -11.88
N LEU A 71 4.21 -8.84 -10.58
CA LEU A 71 4.10 -7.77 -9.58
C LEU A 71 5.36 -6.91 -9.51
N TYR A 72 6.53 -7.52 -9.66
CA TYR A 72 7.79 -6.79 -9.74
C TYR A 72 7.80 -5.79 -10.90
N SER A 73 7.39 -6.23 -12.09
CA SER A 73 7.28 -5.36 -13.25
C SER A 73 6.32 -4.19 -13.01
N ILE A 74 5.16 -4.46 -12.42
CA ILE A 74 4.18 -3.43 -12.08
C ILE A 74 4.73 -2.47 -11.04
N CYS A 75 5.34 -2.97 -9.98
CA CYS A 75 5.92 -2.14 -8.92
C CYS A 75 7.05 -1.25 -9.45
N GLN A 76 7.90 -1.76 -10.34
CA GLN A 76 8.93 -0.95 -11.01
C GLN A 76 8.31 0.17 -11.84
N GLN A 77 7.25 -0.14 -12.58
CA GLN A 77 6.57 0.87 -13.39
C GLN A 77 5.94 1.94 -12.51
N ILE A 78 5.26 1.56 -11.43
CA ILE A 78 4.71 2.51 -10.46
C ILE A 78 5.81 3.40 -9.89
N TRP A 79 6.95 2.81 -9.51
CA TRP A 79 8.08 3.54 -8.95
C TRP A 79 8.65 4.58 -9.92
N LYS A 80 8.80 4.20 -11.18
CA LYS A 80 9.35 5.08 -12.22
C LYS A 80 8.38 6.16 -12.68
N THR A 81 7.10 5.82 -12.85
CA THR A 81 6.09 6.72 -13.38
C THR A 81 5.31 7.47 -12.31
N GLN A 82 5.37 6.98 -11.08
CA GLN A 82 4.56 7.45 -9.94
C GLN A 82 3.06 7.40 -10.20
N GLN A 83 2.65 6.53 -11.10
CA GLN A 83 1.24 6.32 -11.42
C GLN A 83 0.80 4.92 -11.02
N TRP A 84 -0.28 4.86 -10.27
CA TRP A 84 -0.89 3.62 -9.83
C TRP A 84 -1.91 3.13 -10.85
N PRO A 85 -2.03 1.82 -11.08
CA PRO A 85 -3.15 1.27 -11.85
C PRO A 85 -4.49 1.73 -11.28
N GLN A 86 -5.46 2.00 -12.15
CA GLN A 86 -6.78 2.48 -11.73
C GLN A 86 -7.48 1.52 -10.77
N ASP A 87 -7.36 0.21 -11.03
CA ASP A 87 -7.95 -0.82 -10.18
C ASP A 87 -7.34 -0.86 -8.77
N TRP A 88 -6.08 -0.45 -8.63
CA TRP A 88 -5.40 -0.38 -7.33
C TRP A 88 -5.80 0.86 -6.53
N LYS A 89 -6.34 1.88 -7.18
CA LYS A 89 -6.85 3.08 -6.52
C LYS A 89 -8.24 2.90 -5.95
N ARG A 90 -8.95 1.84 -6.34
CA ARG A 90 -10.30 1.56 -5.91
C ARG A 90 -10.32 0.65 -4.70
N SER A 91 -11.22 0.95 -3.79
CA SER A 91 -11.53 0.09 -2.65
C SER A 91 -13.02 -0.24 -2.63
N VAL A 92 -13.33 -1.45 -2.19
CA VAL A 92 -14.71 -1.85 -1.90
C VAL A 92 -14.98 -1.57 -0.44
N ILE A 93 -16.00 -0.79 -0.15
CA ILE A 93 -16.38 -0.46 1.23
C ILE A 93 -17.47 -1.41 1.67
N ILE A 94 -17.22 -2.14 2.76
CA ILE A 94 -18.17 -3.09 3.35
C ILE A 94 -18.55 -2.60 4.74
N PRO A 95 -19.84 -2.37 5.00
CA PRO A 95 -20.33 -2.13 6.35
C PRO A 95 -20.36 -3.44 7.14
N ILE A 96 -19.77 -3.44 8.33
CA ILE A 96 -19.82 -4.55 9.28
C ILE A 96 -20.67 -4.15 10.47
N GLU A 97 -21.67 -4.96 10.76
CA GLU A 97 -22.53 -4.76 11.92
C GLU A 97 -21.75 -4.96 13.22
N MET A 98 -21.82 -3.97 14.07
CA MET A 98 -21.36 -4.07 15.46
C MET A 98 -22.48 -4.58 16.36
N LYS A 99 -22.18 -4.92 17.61
CA LYS A 99 -23.20 -5.31 18.58
C LYS A 99 -24.18 -4.17 18.81
N GLY A 100 -25.45 -4.41 18.55
CA GLY A 100 -26.51 -3.43 18.76
C GLY A 100 -27.72 -3.62 17.83
N ASN A 101 -28.47 -2.55 17.61
CA ASN A 101 -29.63 -2.58 16.74
C ASN A 101 -29.20 -2.46 15.27
N ALA A 102 -29.50 -3.47 14.46
CA ALA A 102 -29.16 -3.52 13.02
C ALA A 102 -29.80 -2.38 12.20
N LYS A 103 -30.82 -1.73 12.75
CA LYS A 103 -31.50 -0.61 12.06
C LYS A 103 -30.82 0.75 12.27
N ASP A 104 -29.86 0.82 13.18
CA ASP A 104 -29.15 2.05 13.48
C ASP A 104 -27.82 2.09 12.72
N CYS A 105 -27.66 3.07 11.83
CA CYS A 105 -26.46 3.27 11.03
C CYS A 105 -25.20 3.50 11.88
N SER A 106 -25.35 4.02 13.10
CA SER A 106 -24.23 4.20 14.04
C SER A 106 -23.61 2.88 14.52
N ASN A 107 -24.33 1.77 14.38
CA ASN A 107 -23.87 0.44 14.79
C ASN A 107 -23.06 -0.29 13.71
N TYR A 108 -22.74 0.37 12.60
CA TYR A 108 -21.93 -0.20 11.53
C TYR A 108 -20.54 0.42 11.49
N GLN A 109 -19.54 -0.44 11.35
CA GLN A 109 -18.18 -0.04 11.05
C GLN A 109 -17.87 -0.35 9.59
N THR A 110 -17.31 0.62 8.87
CA THR A 110 -16.92 0.42 7.49
C THR A 110 -15.51 -0.13 7.39
N ILE A 111 -15.33 -1.15 6.53
CA ILE A 111 -14.02 -1.71 6.18
C ILE A 111 -13.81 -1.48 4.69
N ALA A 112 -12.62 -0.98 4.34
CA ALA A 112 -12.21 -0.84 2.95
C ALA A 112 -11.37 -2.06 2.54
N LEU A 113 -11.81 -2.74 1.49
CA LEU A 113 -11.10 -3.85 0.87
C LEU A 113 -10.36 -3.37 -0.38
N ILE A 114 -9.07 -3.59 -0.41
CA ILE A 114 -8.21 -3.31 -1.56
C ILE A 114 -7.67 -4.62 -2.12
N SER A 115 -7.23 -4.60 -3.39
CA SER A 115 -6.65 -5.80 -4.02
C SER A 115 -5.42 -6.29 -3.25
N HIS A 116 -5.21 -7.60 -3.22
CA HIS A 116 -4.01 -8.18 -2.60
C HIS A 116 -2.73 -7.77 -3.32
N ALA A 117 -2.79 -7.59 -4.64
CA ALA A 117 -1.67 -7.08 -5.42
C ALA A 117 -1.25 -5.68 -4.99
N SER A 118 -2.20 -4.77 -4.77
CA SER A 118 -1.89 -3.41 -4.28
C SER A 118 -1.28 -3.42 -2.87
N LYS A 119 -1.68 -4.37 -2.03
CA LYS A 119 -1.09 -4.55 -0.69
C LYS A 119 0.40 -4.87 -0.73
N VAL A 120 0.87 -5.57 -1.77
CA VAL A 120 2.30 -5.85 -1.96
C VAL A 120 3.08 -4.54 -2.06
N MET A 121 2.66 -3.63 -2.94
CA MET A 121 3.31 -2.34 -3.08
C MET A 121 3.24 -1.51 -1.80
N LEU A 122 2.09 -1.49 -1.14
CA LEU A 122 1.90 -0.77 0.13
C LEU A 122 2.80 -1.32 1.24
N LYS A 123 3.02 -2.63 1.30
CA LYS A 123 3.93 -3.23 2.25
C LYS A 123 5.38 -2.85 2.02
N ILE A 124 5.81 -2.81 0.76
CA ILE A 124 7.15 -2.35 0.39
C ILE A 124 7.35 -0.91 0.83
N LEU A 125 6.40 -0.03 0.50
CA LEU A 125 6.44 1.37 0.92
C LEU A 125 6.44 1.51 2.44
N GLN A 126 5.61 0.74 3.13
CA GLN A 126 5.56 0.75 4.60
C GLN A 126 6.90 0.35 5.21
N ALA A 127 7.53 -0.70 4.70
CA ALA A 127 8.83 -1.17 5.19
C ALA A 127 9.95 -0.14 4.98
N ARG A 128 9.98 0.48 3.81
CA ARG A 128 10.95 1.53 3.50
C ARG A 128 10.73 2.76 4.38
N LEU A 129 9.48 3.16 4.55
CA LEU A 129 9.11 4.28 5.39
C LEU A 129 9.45 4.03 6.86
N GLN A 130 9.17 2.83 7.36
CA GLN A 130 9.53 2.43 8.73
C GLN A 130 11.03 2.55 8.99
N LYS A 131 11.84 2.19 8.01
CA LYS A 131 13.30 2.33 8.08
C LYS A 131 13.71 3.80 8.21
N HIS A 132 13.11 4.70 7.44
CA HIS A 132 13.37 6.13 7.54
C HIS A 132 12.91 6.71 8.86
N VAL A 133 11.72 6.38 9.31
CA VAL A 133 11.17 6.85 10.61
C VAL A 133 12.04 6.42 11.77
N ASN A 134 12.59 5.21 11.75
CA ASN A 134 13.49 4.72 12.80
C ASN A 134 14.87 5.41 12.81
N GLN A 135 15.24 6.06 11.70
CA GLN A 135 16.49 6.83 11.59
C GLN A 135 16.31 8.29 12.00
N GLU A 136 15.06 8.77 12.08
CA GLU A 136 14.74 10.15 12.46
C GLU A 136 14.74 10.31 14.00
N PRO A 137 15.06 11.52 14.50
CA PRO A 137 15.03 11.79 15.93
C PRO A 137 13.62 11.66 16.51
N PRO A 138 13.50 11.35 17.83
CA PRO A 138 12.21 11.08 18.50
C PRO A 138 11.16 12.17 18.37
N ASP A 139 11.58 13.42 18.23
CA ASP A 139 10.67 14.57 18.13
C ASP A 139 9.81 14.55 16.86
N VAL A 140 10.32 13.96 15.78
CA VAL A 140 9.57 13.81 14.53
C VAL A 140 8.52 12.71 14.67
N GLN A 141 8.80 11.65 15.43
CA GLN A 141 7.86 10.56 15.67
C GLN A 141 6.63 10.99 16.47
N ALA A 142 6.77 11.98 17.37
CA ALA A 142 5.66 12.50 18.16
C ALA A 142 4.60 13.23 17.32
N ARG A 143 4.94 13.73 16.14
CA ARG A 143 4.00 14.43 15.23
C ARG A 143 3.08 13.49 14.45
N PHE A 144 3.38 12.19 14.41
CA PHE A 144 2.64 11.20 13.62
C PHE A 144 1.84 10.21 14.48
N ARG A 145 1.69 10.51 15.77
CA ARG A 145 0.85 9.72 16.68
C ARG A 145 -0.58 10.21 16.72
#